data_6803cb5966cf95817427a94a50ef02b9
#
_entry.id   6803cb5966cf95817427a94a50ef02b9
#
_cell.length_a   1.000
_cell.length_b   1.000
_cell.length_c   1.000
_cell.angle_alpha   90.00
_cell.angle_beta   90.00
_cell.angle_gamma   90.00
#
_symmetry.space_group_name_H-M   'P 1'
#
loop_
_entity.id
_entity.type
_entity.pdbx_description
1 polymer ?
#
loop_
_entity_poly.entity_id
_entity_poly.type
_entity_poly.pdbx_seq_one_letter_code
_entity_poly.pdbx_strand_id
1 'polypeptide(L)'
;MPSLSYSFSQLEAFTAVAEHGSLMKAAMKLEKDRTTLRDLIDLLEDGLGYPLFVRQGRALQLTAEGEQLHRQAHLLMRQARAFEQFARQVSSADIQELSIAYDPFTPRRFLQALIAQMVKRGIRLSLRCTSRAEGEKALTSGQADLGFFQANNHSVGNDMEWRALGAIDMDFYAVEPLFADVARPCSLLDLSLTPQVVMHSASDLPMARRLQISGNVMVANELEMLRGLIEAGCGWGFLPTHFEAARWRNVAAIPTVVGNEGISQTMVTIWRPGSEKRMLIDDTLAQLSALWRAEMTRTG
;
A
#
# COMPACT_ATOMS: atom_id res chain seq x y z
N MET A 1 38.84 10.90 -1.30
CA MET A 1 37.85 10.40 -0.33
C MET A 1 38.38 9.09 0.24
N PRO A 2 38.27 8.82 1.54
CA PRO A 2 38.67 7.52 2.07
C PRO A 2 37.81 6.43 1.38
N SER A 3 38.43 5.30 1.05
CA SER A 3 37.72 4.14 0.51
C SER A 3 36.77 3.57 1.56
N LEU A 4 35.62 3.05 1.13
CA LEU A 4 34.73 2.35 2.04
C LEU A 4 35.44 1.12 2.63
N SER A 5 35.24 0.88 3.92
CA SER A 5 35.80 -0.27 4.64
C SER A 5 35.08 -1.60 4.36
N TYR A 6 34.03 -1.59 3.53
CA TYR A 6 33.22 -2.74 3.18
C TYR A 6 32.80 -2.74 1.71
N SER A 7 32.44 -3.90 1.18
CA SER A 7 31.91 -4.07 -0.18
C SER A 7 30.43 -4.46 -0.18
N PHE A 8 29.76 -4.26 -1.31
CA PHE A 8 28.39 -4.74 -1.49
C PHE A 8 28.26 -6.25 -1.34
N SER A 9 29.25 -7.03 -1.77
CA SER A 9 29.23 -8.49 -1.60
C SER A 9 29.28 -8.92 -0.13
N GLN A 10 30.00 -8.19 0.71
CA GLN A 10 30.04 -8.43 2.16
C GLN A 10 28.69 -8.11 2.81
N LEU A 11 28.06 -6.97 2.44
CA LEU A 11 26.74 -6.59 2.95
C LEU A 11 25.63 -7.56 2.47
N GLU A 12 25.73 -8.05 1.24
CA GLU A 12 24.81 -9.04 0.68
C GLU A 12 24.93 -10.37 1.44
N ALA A 13 26.14 -10.85 1.70
CA ALA A 13 26.37 -12.05 2.49
C ALA A 13 25.82 -11.90 3.92
N PHE A 14 26.08 -10.78 4.56
CA PHE A 14 25.59 -10.45 5.90
C PHE A 14 24.06 -10.42 5.97
N THR A 15 23.40 -9.69 5.09
CA THR A 15 21.93 -9.57 5.07
C THR A 15 21.27 -10.91 4.79
N ALA A 16 21.79 -11.69 3.85
CA ALA A 16 21.26 -13.01 3.53
C ALA A 16 21.39 -13.99 4.71
N VAL A 17 22.51 -13.99 5.43
CA VAL A 17 22.69 -14.87 6.61
C VAL A 17 21.80 -14.42 7.77
N ALA A 18 21.63 -13.13 7.97
CA ALA A 18 20.72 -12.58 8.97
C ALA A 18 19.25 -12.99 8.72
N GLU A 19 18.79 -12.90 7.47
CA GLU A 19 17.42 -13.26 7.07
C GLU A 19 17.14 -14.76 7.16
N HIS A 20 18.11 -15.61 6.82
CA HIS A 20 17.91 -17.06 6.76
C HIS A 20 18.36 -17.81 8.02
N GLY A 21 19.05 -17.15 8.97
CA GLY A 21 19.56 -17.71 10.22
C GLY A 21 20.58 -18.83 10.03
N SER A 22 21.10 -19.03 8.81
CA SER A 22 21.99 -20.14 8.47
C SER A 22 22.85 -19.82 7.25
N LEU A 23 24.17 -20.00 7.40
CA LEU A 23 25.13 -19.90 6.29
C LEU A 23 24.78 -20.84 5.11
N MET A 24 24.27 -22.04 5.38
CA MET A 24 23.93 -22.99 4.34
C MET A 24 22.72 -22.53 3.53
N LYS A 25 21.66 -22.03 4.17
CA LYS A 25 20.48 -21.52 3.48
C LYS A 25 20.79 -20.26 2.69
N ALA A 26 21.58 -19.34 3.26
CA ALA A 26 22.03 -18.13 2.57
C ALA A 26 22.91 -18.45 1.36
N ALA A 27 23.81 -19.42 1.47
CA ALA A 27 24.67 -19.88 0.38
C ALA A 27 23.84 -20.42 -0.81
N MET A 28 22.85 -21.26 -0.54
CA MET A 28 21.91 -21.75 -1.56
C MET A 28 21.14 -20.59 -2.22
N LYS A 29 20.72 -19.59 -1.44
CA LYS A 29 19.95 -18.44 -1.96
C LYS A 29 20.78 -17.52 -2.85
N LEU A 30 22.07 -17.36 -2.53
CA LEU A 30 23.00 -16.51 -3.25
C LEU A 30 23.81 -17.24 -4.33
N GLU A 31 23.57 -18.55 -4.50
CA GLU A 31 24.33 -19.41 -5.43
C GLU A 31 25.87 -19.31 -5.21
N LYS A 32 26.27 -19.22 -3.93
CA LYS A 32 27.67 -19.11 -3.51
C LYS A 32 28.05 -20.25 -2.57
N ASP A 33 29.33 -20.54 -2.47
CA ASP A 33 29.84 -21.51 -1.50
C ASP A 33 29.73 -20.98 -0.06
N ARG A 34 29.43 -21.91 0.87
CA ARG A 34 29.36 -21.60 2.30
C ARG A 34 30.64 -20.97 2.85
N THR A 35 31.79 -21.41 2.35
CA THR A 35 33.10 -20.88 2.75
C THR A 35 33.24 -19.45 2.32
N THR A 36 32.92 -19.14 1.06
CA THR A 36 32.92 -17.78 0.52
C THR A 36 32.01 -16.84 1.33
N LEU A 37 30.80 -17.28 1.72
CA LEU A 37 29.93 -16.45 2.55
C LEU A 37 30.53 -16.19 3.93
N ARG A 38 31.17 -17.19 4.52
CA ARG A 38 31.84 -17.04 5.82
C ARG A 38 32.96 -16.00 5.70
N ASP A 39 33.84 -16.17 4.71
CA ASP A 39 34.98 -15.26 4.50
C ASP A 39 34.54 -13.82 4.27
N LEU A 40 33.43 -13.61 3.54
CA LEU A 40 32.84 -12.28 3.32
C LEU A 40 32.31 -11.65 4.62
N ILE A 41 31.73 -12.46 5.52
CA ILE A 41 31.24 -11.97 6.81
C ILE A 41 32.42 -11.69 7.75
N ASP A 42 33.39 -12.61 7.83
CA ASP A 42 34.57 -12.44 8.67
C ASP A 42 35.34 -11.16 8.27
N LEU A 43 35.53 -10.91 6.96
CA LEU A 43 36.11 -9.68 6.44
C LEU A 43 35.29 -8.42 6.76
N LEU A 44 33.96 -8.52 6.80
CA LEU A 44 33.09 -7.41 7.19
C LEU A 44 33.26 -7.09 8.68
N GLU A 45 33.24 -8.13 9.54
CA GLU A 45 33.43 -7.98 10.98
C GLU A 45 34.81 -7.41 11.32
N ASP A 46 35.86 -7.90 10.64
CA ASP A 46 37.22 -7.37 10.77
C ASP A 46 37.32 -5.89 10.37
N GLY A 47 36.67 -5.52 9.27
CA GLY A 47 36.64 -4.13 8.79
C GLY A 47 35.87 -3.19 9.70
N LEU A 48 34.86 -3.69 10.42
CA LEU A 48 34.02 -2.92 11.37
C LEU A 48 34.61 -2.93 12.78
N GLY A 49 35.41 -3.94 13.14
CA GLY A 49 36.04 -4.08 14.45
C GLY A 49 35.15 -4.68 15.54
N TYR A 50 33.99 -5.25 15.17
CA TYR A 50 33.08 -5.94 16.09
C TYR A 50 32.32 -7.09 15.41
N PRO A 51 31.91 -8.12 16.18
CA PRO A 51 31.17 -9.27 15.64
C PRO A 51 29.71 -8.89 15.35
N LEU A 52 29.18 -9.40 14.24
CA LEU A 52 27.81 -9.23 13.83
C LEU A 52 26.94 -10.42 14.21
N PHE A 53 27.55 -11.60 14.39
CA PHE A 53 26.89 -12.82 14.74
C PHE A 53 27.48 -13.49 16.00
N VAL A 54 26.60 -14.14 16.77
CA VAL A 54 26.97 -15.04 17.86
C VAL A 54 26.40 -16.42 17.59
N ARG A 55 27.09 -17.46 18.08
CA ARG A 55 26.58 -18.85 18.04
C ARG A 55 25.76 -19.12 19.28
N GLN A 56 24.51 -19.47 19.13
CA GLN A 56 23.70 -20.09 20.16
C GLN A 56 23.38 -21.53 19.76
N GLY A 57 24.15 -22.49 20.29
CA GLY A 57 24.03 -23.88 19.93
C GLY A 57 24.37 -24.12 18.45
N ARG A 58 23.37 -24.55 17.64
CA ARG A 58 23.53 -24.79 16.20
C ARG A 58 23.08 -23.59 15.32
N ALA A 59 22.47 -22.58 15.90
CA ALA A 59 21.96 -21.41 15.20
C ALA A 59 22.96 -20.25 15.26
N LEU A 60 22.97 -19.44 14.20
CA LEU A 60 23.64 -18.13 14.11
C LEU A 60 22.61 -17.05 14.44
N GLN A 61 22.89 -16.21 15.42
CA GLN A 61 22.03 -15.07 15.79
C GLN A 61 22.81 -13.77 15.67
N LEU A 62 22.10 -12.70 15.38
CA LEU A 62 22.70 -11.37 15.36
C LEU A 62 23.09 -10.92 16.76
N THR A 63 24.21 -10.18 16.86
CA THR A 63 24.55 -9.38 18.04
C THR A 63 23.65 -8.14 18.09
N ALA A 64 23.70 -7.35 19.17
CA ALA A 64 22.98 -6.07 19.23
C ALA A 64 23.46 -5.08 18.15
N GLU A 65 24.76 -5.07 17.88
CA GLU A 65 25.40 -4.32 16.81
C GLU A 65 24.96 -4.84 15.45
N GLY A 66 24.90 -6.18 15.29
CA GLY A 66 24.44 -6.86 14.10
C GLY A 66 22.98 -6.51 13.77
N GLU A 67 22.09 -6.45 14.75
CA GLU A 67 20.69 -6.04 14.53
C GLU A 67 20.58 -4.58 14.06
N GLN A 68 21.37 -3.68 14.62
CA GLN A 68 21.40 -2.27 14.20
C GLN A 68 21.93 -2.15 12.77
N LEU A 69 23.05 -2.82 12.49
CA LEU A 69 23.64 -2.79 11.14
C LEU A 69 22.72 -3.44 10.12
N HIS A 70 22.05 -4.55 10.45
CA HIS A 70 21.15 -5.27 9.55
C HIS A 70 20.04 -4.37 9.00
N ARG A 71 19.41 -3.55 9.84
CA ARG A 71 18.38 -2.61 9.39
C ARG A 71 18.90 -1.63 8.33
N GLN A 72 20.12 -1.11 8.52
CA GLN A 72 20.72 -0.15 7.56
C GLN A 72 21.26 -0.86 6.32
N ALA A 73 21.91 -2.01 6.49
CA ALA A 73 22.42 -2.81 5.38
C ALA A 73 21.30 -3.30 4.46
N HIS A 74 20.17 -3.73 5.02
CA HIS A 74 18.99 -4.12 4.25
C HIS A 74 18.48 -2.97 3.37
N LEU A 75 18.36 -1.76 3.92
CA LEU A 75 17.95 -0.57 3.14
C LEU A 75 18.94 -0.24 2.03
N LEU A 76 20.24 -0.30 2.32
CA LEU A 76 21.28 -0.02 1.33
C LEU A 76 21.29 -1.06 0.21
N MET A 77 21.13 -2.35 0.54
CA MET A 77 21.05 -3.42 -0.46
C MET A 77 19.81 -3.29 -1.35
N ARG A 78 18.69 -2.83 -0.82
CA ARG A 78 17.50 -2.49 -1.62
C ARG A 78 17.80 -1.39 -2.62
N GLN A 79 18.46 -0.32 -2.19
CA GLN A 79 18.85 0.79 -3.08
C GLN A 79 19.87 0.35 -4.15
N ALA A 80 20.83 -0.49 -3.77
CA ALA A 80 21.81 -1.04 -4.73
C ALA A 80 21.17 -1.90 -5.82
N ARG A 81 20.20 -2.75 -5.45
CA ARG A 81 19.41 -3.54 -6.43
C ARG A 81 18.57 -2.64 -7.34
N ALA A 82 17.97 -1.59 -6.80
CA ALA A 82 17.24 -0.60 -7.59
C ALA A 82 18.15 0.11 -8.61
N PHE A 83 19.37 0.48 -8.19
CA PHE A 83 20.35 1.06 -9.08
C PHE A 83 20.81 0.10 -10.19
N GLU A 84 21.05 -1.17 -9.87
CA GLU A 84 21.42 -2.18 -10.87
C GLU A 84 20.31 -2.36 -11.93
N GLN A 85 19.07 -2.44 -11.49
CA GLN A 85 17.93 -2.52 -12.40
C GLN A 85 17.83 -1.28 -13.29
N PHE A 86 17.97 -0.09 -12.71
CA PHE A 86 18.05 1.17 -13.47
C PHE A 86 19.14 1.14 -14.54
N ALA A 87 20.34 0.71 -14.17
CA ALA A 87 21.48 0.66 -15.09
C ALA A 87 21.23 -0.26 -16.31
N ARG A 88 20.47 -1.35 -16.12
CA ARG A 88 20.05 -2.25 -17.21
C ARG A 88 19.04 -1.60 -18.18
N GLN A 89 18.25 -0.63 -17.70
CA GLN A 89 17.21 0.05 -18.50
C GLN A 89 17.72 1.23 -19.35
N VAL A 90 18.86 1.79 -19.00
CA VAL A 90 19.43 2.95 -19.71
C VAL A 90 19.60 2.71 -21.23
N SER A 91 19.61 1.46 -21.67
CA SER A 91 19.78 1.09 -23.08
C SER A 91 18.54 0.62 -23.81
N SER A 92 17.36 0.49 -23.14
CA SER A 92 16.14 -0.04 -23.77
C SER A 92 15.16 1.06 -24.16
N ALA A 93 14.92 1.22 -25.46
CA ALA A 93 13.88 2.11 -26.03
C ALA A 93 12.51 1.43 -26.03
N ASP A 94 12.10 0.78 -24.93
CA ASP A 94 10.84 0.04 -24.88
C ASP A 94 9.65 0.95 -24.54
N ILE A 95 8.50 0.59 -25.10
CA ILE A 95 7.21 1.25 -24.83
C ILE A 95 6.96 1.22 -23.33
N GLN A 96 6.95 2.41 -22.74
CA GLN A 96 6.71 2.54 -21.30
C GLN A 96 5.27 2.13 -20.96
N GLU A 97 5.13 1.18 -20.05
CA GLU A 97 3.84 0.74 -19.53
C GLU A 97 3.84 0.79 -18.02
N LEU A 98 2.75 1.32 -17.44
CA LEU A 98 2.56 1.42 -15.99
C LEU A 98 1.29 0.68 -15.59
N SER A 99 1.43 -0.33 -14.74
CA SER A 99 0.33 -1.11 -14.18
C SER A 99 -0.02 -0.60 -12.78
N ILE A 100 -1.28 -0.21 -12.58
CA ILE A 100 -1.76 0.41 -11.35
C ILE A 100 -2.88 -0.42 -10.74
N ALA A 101 -2.71 -0.84 -9.48
CA ALA A 101 -3.76 -1.39 -8.65
C ALA A 101 -4.36 -0.29 -7.78
N TYR A 102 -5.69 -0.25 -7.63
CA TYR A 102 -6.32 0.80 -6.85
C TYR A 102 -7.55 0.31 -6.09
N ASP A 103 -7.79 0.91 -4.93
CA ASP A 103 -8.93 0.68 -4.06
C ASP A 103 -10.21 1.28 -4.68
N PRO A 104 -11.39 0.64 -4.54
CA PRO A 104 -12.66 1.19 -5.01
C PRO A 104 -12.95 2.62 -4.53
N PHE A 105 -12.41 3.02 -3.39
CA PHE A 105 -12.59 4.36 -2.80
C PHE A 105 -11.61 5.40 -3.37
N THR A 106 -10.70 5.01 -4.23
CA THR A 106 -9.82 5.96 -4.93
C THR A 106 -10.63 6.93 -5.79
N PRO A 107 -10.48 8.26 -5.65
CA PRO A 107 -11.26 9.23 -6.40
C PRO A 107 -11.11 9.06 -7.91
N ARG A 108 -12.23 8.92 -8.62
CA ARG A 108 -12.23 8.68 -10.07
C ARG A 108 -11.64 9.88 -10.84
N ARG A 109 -11.89 11.11 -10.38
CA ARG A 109 -11.32 12.33 -10.99
C ARG A 109 -9.80 12.33 -10.94
N PHE A 110 -9.23 11.93 -9.79
CA PHE A 110 -7.78 11.78 -9.66
C PHE A 110 -7.23 10.73 -10.64
N LEU A 111 -7.86 9.56 -10.76
CA LEU A 111 -7.45 8.53 -11.72
C LEU A 111 -7.54 9.04 -13.16
N GLN A 112 -8.62 9.74 -13.51
CA GLN A 112 -8.81 10.31 -14.85
C GLN A 112 -7.75 11.36 -15.19
N ALA A 113 -7.40 12.22 -14.24
CA ALA A 113 -6.32 13.19 -14.41
C ALA A 113 -4.95 12.51 -14.61
N LEU A 114 -4.68 11.46 -13.83
CA LEU A 114 -3.49 10.65 -13.99
C LEU A 114 -3.44 9.97 -15.37
N ILE A 115 -4.54 9.35 -15.81
CA ILE A 115 -4.67 8.74 -17.14
C ILE A 115 -4.36 9.78 -18.22
N ALA A 116 -5.01 10.95 -18.17
CA ALA A 116 -4.81 12.00 -19.17
C ALA A 116 -3.35 12.46 -19.26
N GLN A 117 -2.66 12.51 -18.12
CA GLN A 117 -1.25 12.88 -18.06
C GLN A 117 -0.34 11.78 -18.64
N MET A 118 -0.58 10.53 -18.32
CA MET A 118 0.22 9.41 -18.83
C MET A 118 0.04 9.23 -20.34
N VAL A 119 -1.20 9.36 -20.83
CA VAL A 119 -1.49 9.31 -22.29
C VAL A 119 -0.74 10.41 -23.04
N LYS A 120 -0.71 11.65 -22.52
CA LYS A 120 0.07 12.75 -23.14
C LYS A 120 1.57 12.45 -23.22
N ARG A 121 2.09 11.61 -22.34
CA ARG A 121 3.50 11.17 -22.29
C ARG A 121 3.76 9.92 -23.15
N GLY A 122 2.74 9.36 -23.79
CA GLY A 122 2.85 8.11 -24.57
C GLY A 122 3.02 6.86 -23.70
N ILE A 123 2.67 6.92 -22.41
CA ILE A 123 2.77 5.81 -21.48
C ILE A 123 1.47 4.99 -21.55
N ARG A 124 1.59 3.68 -21.76
CA ARG A 124 0.46 2.76 -21.65
C ARG A 124 0.10 2.51 -20.20
N LEU A 125 -1.21 2.42 -19.92
CA LEU A 125 -1.72 2.15 -18.58
C LEU A 125 -2.52 0.87 -18.54
N SER A 126 -2.28 0.06 -17.50
CA SER A 126 -3.15 -1.02 -17.05
C SER A 126 -3.70 -0.66 -15.68
N LEU A 127 -5.02 -0.62 -15.54
CA LEU A 127 -5.70 -0.19 -14.31
C LEU A 127 -6.54 -1.35 -13.76
N ARG A 128 -6.30 -1.74 -12.51
CA ARG A 128 -7.03 -2.82 -11.84
C ARG A 128 -7.62 -2.32 -10.53
N CYS A 129 -8.95 -2.29 -10.47
CA CYS A 129 -9.67 -2.09 -9.20
C CYS A 129 -9.62 -3.39 -8.40
N THR A 130 -9.11 -3.33 -7.17
CA THR A 130 -8.92 -4.52 -6.35
C THR A 130 -8.82 -4.17 -4.87
N SER A 131 -8.86 -5.18 -4.00
CA SER A 131 -8.58 -4.99 -2.59
C SER A 131 -7.12 -4.63 -2.33
N ARG A 132 -6.85 -4.03 -1.17
CA ARG A 132 -5.49 -3.72 -0.77
C ARG A 132 -4.62 -4.98 -0.70
N ALA A 133 -5.12 -6.07 -0.13
CA ALA A 133 -4.37 -7.32 0.02
C ALA A 133 -3.97 -7.92 -1.34
N GLU A 134 -4.89 -7.93 -2.30
CA GLU A 134 -4.62 -8.37 -3.66
C GLU A 134 -3.68 -7.41 -4.40
N GLY A 135 -3.84 -6.10 -4.16
CA GLY A 135 -2.95 -5.08 -4.72
C GLY A 135 -1.52 -5.21 -4.20
N GLU A 136 -1.32 -5.44 -2.90
CA GLU A 136 0.00 -5.68 -2.32
C GLU A 136 0.65 -6.96 -2.90
N LYS A 137 -0.12 -8.04 -3.10
CA LYS A 137 0.37 -9.23 -3.81
C LYS A 137 0.77 -8.93 -5.25
N ALA A 138 -0.05 -8.14 -5.97
CA ALA A 138 0.26 -7.75 -7.35
C ALA A 138 1.55 -6.90 -7.42
N LEU A 139 1.79 -6.00 -6.45
CA LEU A 139 3.02 -5.23 -6.33
C LEU A 139 4.22 -6.14 -6.03
N THR A 140 4.08 -7.07 -5.09
CA THR A 140 5.16 -8.02 -4.72
C THR A 140 5.55 -8.91 -5.90
N SER A 141 4.57 -9.38 -6.67
CA SER A 141 4.81 -10.24 -7.85
C SER A 141 5.24 -9.47 -9.11
N GLY A 142 5.22 -8.14 -9.09
CA GLY A 142 5.53 -7.31 -10.26
C GLY A 142 4.39 -7.23 -11.28
N GLN A 143 3.18 -7.68 -10.95
CA GLN A 143 1.97 -7.53 -11.78
C GLN A 143 1.37 -6.11 -11.70
N ALA A 144 1.72 -5.35 -10.66
CA ALA A 144 1.44 -3.94 -10.55
C ALA A 144 2.73 -3.18 -10.20
N ASP A 145 2.83 -1.95 -10.67
CA ASP A 145 3.96 -1.05 -10.44
C ASP A 145 3.65 -0.05 -9.33
N LEU A 146 2.40 0.43 -9.26
CA LEU A 146 1.89 1.36 -8.26
C LEU A 146 0.59 0.85 -7.66
N GLY A 147 0.35 1.16 -6.40
CA GLY A 147 -0.91 0.92 -5.71
C GLY A 147 -1.47 2.20 -5.10
N PHE A 148 -2.81 2.42 -5.18
CA PHE A 148 -3.52 3.49 -4.49
C PHE A 148 -4.55 2.88 -3.55
N PHE A 149 -4.32 2.99 -2.24
CA PHE A 149 -5.13 2.32 -1.23
C PHE A 149 -5.36 3.21 -0.02
N GLN A 150 -6.38 2.89 0.76
CA GLN A 150 -6.54 3.47 2.08
C GLN A 150 -5.36 3.07 2.97
N ALA A 151 -4.89 4.01 3.79
CA ALA A 151 -3.90 3.71 4.83
C ALA A 151 -4.51 2.72 5.85
N ASN A 152 -3.73 1.77 6.28
CA ASN A 152 -4.09 0.88 7.39
C ASN A 152 -3.03 0.98 8.49
N ASN A 153 -3.37 0.50 9.69
CA ASN A 153 -2.45 0.53 10.84
C ASN A 153 -1.41 -0.61 10.80
N HIS A 154 -1.43 -1.45 9.77
CA HIS A 154 -0.39 -2.44 9.56
C HIS A 154 0.75 -1.81 8.79
N SER A 155 1.97 -2.10 9.21
CA SER A 155 3.16 -1.75 8.45
C SER A 155 3.00 -2.34 7.04
N VAL A 156 3.22 -1.51 6.04
CA VAL A 156 3.46 -1.98 4.69
C VAL A 156 4.65 -2.95 4.81
N GLY A 157 4.56 -4.14 4.23
CA GLY A 157 5.62 -5.13 4.35
C GLY A 157 7.00 -4.51 4.10
N ASN A 158 8.04 -5.05 4.73
CA ASN A 158 9.40 -4.51 4.64
C ASN A 158 9.92 -4.31 3.20
N ASP A 159 9.25 -4.91 2.23
CA ASP A 159 9.60 -4.89 0.80
C ASP A 159 8.86 -3.80 0.00
N MET A 160 8.07 -2.96 0.65
CA MET A 160 7.29 -1.90 0.00
C MET A 160 7.69 -0.52 0.51
N GLU A 161 7.64 0.46 -0.38
CA GLU A 161 7.68 1.88 -0.05
C GLU A 161 6.28 2.46 -0.18
N TRP A 162 6.00 3.51 0.58
CA TRP A 162 4.73 4.18 0.52
C TRP A 162 4.86 5.69 0.76
N ARG A 163 3.88 6.44 0.28
CA ARG A 163 3.74 7.87 0.52
C ARG A 163 2.26 8.23 0.68
N ALA A 164 1.95 9.11 1.62
CA ALA A 164 0.60 9.67 1.72
C ALA A 164 0.30 10.52 0.47
N LEU A 165 -0.89 10.32 -0.10
CA LEU A 165 -1.44 11.15 -1.18
C LEU A 165 -2.25 12.31 -0.62
N GLY A 166 -3.12 12.02 0.34
CA GLY A 166 -4.02 12.94 0.99
C GLY A 166 -5.14 12.22 1.71
N ALA A 167 -6.14 12.96 2.17
CA ALA A 167 -7.32 12.40 2.82
C ALA A 167 -8.51 12.38 1.86
N ILE A 168 -9.44 11.46 2.09
CA ILE A 168 -10.79 11.45 1.54
C ILE A 168 -11.75 11.59 2.72
N ASP A 169 -12.74 12.48 2.58
CA ASP A 169 -13.76 12.65 3.58
C ASP A 169 -14.83 11.57 3.41
N MET A 170 -15.36 11.08 4.52
CA MET A 170 -16.33 10.00 4.60
C MET A 170 -17.59 10.48 5.31
N ASP A 171 -18.75 9.99 4.88
CA ASP A 171 -20.00 10.32 5.50
C ASP A 171 -20.96 9.12 5.46
N PHE A 172 -22.08 9.22 6.18
CA PHE A 172 -23.11 8.19 6.27
C PHE A 172 -24.24 8.53 5.31
N TYR A 173 -24.69 7.54 4.53
CA TYR A 173 -25.72 7.70 3.51
C TYR A 173 -26.77 6.58 3.59
N ALA A 174 -28.04 6.96 3.47
CA ALA A 174 -29.16 6.01 3.34
C ALA A 174 -30.36 6.67 2.64
N VAL A 175 -31.36 5.87 2.31
CA VAL A 175 -32.67 6.37 1.97
C VAL A 175 -33.40 6.87 3.23
N GLU A 176 -34.11 8.00 3.14
CA GLU A 176 -34.78 8.62 4.31
C GLU A 176 -35.70 7.67 5.11
N PRO A 177 -36.51 6.80 4.47
CA PRO A 177 -37.43 5.91 5.22
C PRO A 177 -36.71 4.95 6.19
N LEU A 178 -35.44 4.65 5.94
CA LEU A 178 -34.67 3.71 6.79
C LEU A 178 -34.45 4.22 8.22
N PHE A 179 -34.48 5.54 8.41
CA PHE A 179 -34.29 6.23 9.70
C PHE A 179 -35.44 7.17 10.05
N ALA A 180 -36.65 6.92 9.50
CA ALA A 180 -37.82 7.80 9.70
C ALA A 180 -38.22 7.93 11.17
N ASP A 181 -38.14 6.83 11.93
CA ASP A 181 -38.55 6.77 13.35
C ASP A 181 -37.35 6.97 14.31
N VAL A 182 -36.17 7.35 13.80
CA VAL A 182 -34.97 7.54 14.61
C VAL A 182 -34.74 9.03 14.87
N ALA A 183 -34.45 9.36 16.15
CA ALA A 183 -34.09 10.73 16.52
C ALA A 183 -32.80 11.17 15.81
N ARG A 184 -32.74 12.43 15.36
CA ARG A 184 -31.59 13.00 14.70
C ARG A 184 -30.85 13.97 15.63
N PRO A 185 -29.51 13.94 15.67
CA PRO A 185 -28.59 13.08 14.94
C PRO A 185 -28.63 11.63 15.42
N CYS A 186 -28.51 10.68 14.48
CA CYS A 186 -28.51 9.24 14.77
C CYS A 186 -27.32 8.86 15.66
N SER A 187 -27.56 8.03 16.66
CA SER A 187 -26.53 7.50 17.54
C SER A 187 -25.79 6.30 16.92
N LEU A 188 -24.66 5.91 17.52
CA LEU A 188 -23.96 4.69 17.13
C LEU A 188 -24.85 3.44 17.32
N LEU A 189 -25.73 3.44 18.31
CA LEU A 189 -26.68 2.35 18.55
C LEU A 189 -27.68 2.25 17.39
N ASP A 190 -28.24 3.37 16.94
CA ASP A 190 -29.19 3.39 15.81
C ASP A 190 -28.54 2.83 14.54
N LEU A 191 -27.30 3.22 14.26
CA LEU A 191 -26.52 2.70 13.15
C LEU A 191 -26.25 1.20 13.30
N SER A 192 -25.97 0.72 14.51
CA SER A 192 -25.67 -0.69 14.77
C SER A 192 -26.88 -1.61 14.63
N LEU A 193 -28.08 -1.12 14.91
CA LEU A 193 -29.35 -1.86 14.81
C LEU A 193 -29.92 -1.83 13.39
N THR A 194 -29.50 -0.90 12.55
CA THR A 194 -29.97 -0.76 11.17
C THR A 194 -29.03 -1.51 10.22
N PRO A 195 -29.54 -2.23 9.19
CA PRO A 195 -28.67 -2.92 8.22
C PRO A 195 -27.66 -2.00 7.58
N GLN A 196 -26.45 -2.50 7.37
CA GLN A 196 -25.34 -1.78 6.74
C GLN A 196 -24.99 -2.40 5.39
N VAL A 197 -24.75 -1.56 4.39
CA VAL A 197 -24.18 -1.97 3.09
C VAL A 197 -22.72 -1.58 3.06
N VAL A 198 -21.83 -2.54 2.85
CA VAL A 198 -20.37 -2.33 2.82
C VAL A 198 -19.79 -2.71 1.48
N MET A 199 -18.81 -1.91 1.03
CA MET A 199 -18.00 -2.30 -0.10
C MET A 199 -16.84 -3.15 0.37
N HIS A 200 -16.77 -4.37 -0.18
CA HIS A 200 -15.79 -5.32 0.29
C HIS A 200 -15.39 -6.31 -0.80
N SER A 201 -14.14 -6.72 -0.79
CA SER A 201 -13.64 -7.89 -1.49
C SER A 201 -13.43 -9.02 -0.47
N ALA A 202 -13.69 -10.25 -0.90
CA ALA A 202 -13.64 -11.44 -0.03
C ALA A 202 -12.29 -11.65 0.70
N SER A 203 -11.21 -11.03 0.20
CA SER A 203 -9.87 -11.08 0.79
C SER A 203 -9.64 -10.08 1.93
N ASP A 204 -10.54 -9.09 2.14
CA ASP A 204 -10.33 -7.98 3.09
C ASP A 204 -11.15 -8.08 4.38
N LEU A 205 -11.55 -9.27 4.77
CA LEU A 205 -12.34 -9.52 5.99
C LEU A 205 -11.88 -8.74 7.25
N PRO A 206 -10.58 -8.59 7.58
CA PRO A 206 -10.16 -7.82 8.74
C PRO A 206 -10.44 -6.32 8.63
N MET A 207 -10.35 -5.74 7.42
CA MET A 207 -10.64 -4.32 7.17
C MET A 207 -12.14 -4.05 7.18
N ALA A 208 -12.95 -4.92 6.57
CA ALA A 208 -14.41 -4.81 6.59
C ALA A 208 -14.95 -4.78 8.02
N ARG A 209 -14.40 -5.60 8.92
CA ARG A 209 -14.79 -5.61 10.34
C ARG A 209 -14.55 -4.27 11.06
N ARG A 210 -13.58 -3.47 10.64
CA ARG A 210 -13.30 -2.15 11.25
C ARG A 210 -14.32 -1.09 10.84
N LEU A 211 -14.87 -1.21 9.62
CA LEU A 211 -15.90 -0.31 9.10
C LEU A 211 -17.30 -0.86 9.33
N GLN A 212 -17.42 -2.07 9.90
CA GLN A 212 -18.67 -2.70 10.19
C GLN A 212 -19.17 -2.27 11.57
N ILE A 213 -20.22 -1.44 11.59
CA ILE A 213 -20.89 -0.99 12.81
C ILE A 213 -22.09 -1.88 13.09
N SER A 214 -22.85 -2.25 12.04
CA SER A 214 -24.03 -3.10 12.17
C SER A 214 -23.67 -4.59 12.26
N GLY A 215 -24.48 -5.34 13.02
CA GLY A 215 -24.44 -6.81 13.02
C GLY A 215 -25.10 -7.43 11.77
N ASN A 216 -25.95 -6.67 11.06
CA ASN A 216 -26.63 -7.09 9.83
C ASN A 216 -25.98 -6.38 8.63
N VAL A 217 -25.20 -7.11 7.83
CA VAL A 217 -24.36 -6.53 6.77
C VAL A 217 -24.69 -7.16 5.43
N MET A 218 -24.92 -6.31 4.44
CA MET A 218 -24.92 -6.67 3.03
C MET A 218 -23.61 -6.24 2.39
N VAL A 219 -23.06 -7.09 1.54
CA VAL A 219 -21.72 -6.90 0.96
C VAL A 219 -21.82 -6.76 -0.55
N ALA A 220 -21.18 -5.72 -1.10
CA ALA A 220 -20.97 -5.57 -2.52
C ALA A 220 -19.47 -5.32 -2.81
N ASN A 221 -18.96 -5.89 -3.88
CA ASN A 221 -17.58 -5.70 -4.34
C ASN A 221 -17.47 -4.71 -5.51
N GLU A 222 -18.58 -4.15 -5.94
CA GLU A 222 -18.71 -3.23 -7.05
C GLU A 222 -19.56 -2.01 -6.64
N LEU A 223 -19.15 -0.82 -7.07
CA LEU A 223 -19.79 0.45 -6.69
C LEU A 223 -21.26 0.53 -7.13
N GLU A 224 -21.56 0.08 -8.35
CA GLU A 224 -22.93 0.12 -8.87
C GLU A 224 -23.88 -0.81 -8.10
N MET A 225 -23.37 -1.99 -7.67
CA MET A 225 -24.15 -2.89 -6.84
C MET A 225 -24.36 -2.34 -5.44
N LEU A 226 -23.33 -1.75 -4.83
CA LEU A 226 -23.43 -1.06 -3.54
C LEU A 226 -24.46 0.08 -3.61
N ARG A 227 -24.40 0.90 -4.64
CA ARG A 227 -25.36 1.97 -4.90
C ARG A 227 -26.77 1.40 -5.00
N GLY A 228 -26.97 0.37 -5.82
CA GLY A 228 -28.28 -0.27 -5.99
C GLY A 228 -28.89 -0.78 -4.69
N LEU A 229 -28.07 -1.39 -3.81
CA LEU A 229 -28.51 -1.86 -2.49
C LEU A 229 -28.93 -0.68 -1.59
N ILE A 230 -28.19 0.42 -1.58
CA ILE A 230 -28.54 1.60 -0.79
C ILE A 230 -29.81 2.27 -1.34
N GLU A 231 -29.91 2.48 -2.67
CA GLU A 231 -31.10 3.06 -3.32
C GLU A 231 -32.37 2.21 -3.12
N ALA A 232 -32.20 0.90 -2.96
CA ALA A 232 -33.30 -0.02 -2.64
C ALA A 232 -33.69 -0.02 -1.16
N GLY A 233 -32.99 0.74 -0.30
CA GLY A 233 -33.26 0.79 1.14
C GLY A 233 -32.80 -0.45 1.91
N CYS A 234 -31.90 -1.24 1.34
CA CYS A 234 -31.39 -2.44 1.99
C CYS A 234 -30.51 -2.15 3.21
N GLY A 235 -30.00 -0.94 3.34
CA GLY A 235 -29.15 -0.53 4.47
C GLY A 235 -28.51 0.83 4.24
N TRP A 236 -27.76 1.30 5.23
CA TRP A 236 -26.95 2.51 5.15
C TRP A 236 -25.51 2.20 4.75
N GLY A 237 -24.85 3.14 4.10
CA GLY A 237 -23.43 3.05 3.70
C GLY A 237 -22.58 4.12 4.37
N PHE A 238 -21.34 3.76 4.75
CA PHE A 238 -20.29 4.70 5.13
C PHE A 238 -19.35 4.87 3.93
N LEU A 239 -19.47 6.00 3.25
CA LEU A 239 -18.93 6.19 1.91
C LEU A 239 -18.12 7.48 1.78
N PRO A 240 -17.14 7.51 0.87
CA PRO A 240 -16.46 8.75 0.50
C PRO A 240 -17.42 9.80 -0.02
N THR A 241 -17.25 11.05 0.44
CA THR A 241 -18.09 12.19 0.00
C THR A 241 -17.99 12.45 -1.50
N HIS A 242 -16.83 12.16 -2.11
CA HIS A 242 -16.61 12.30 -3.55
C HIS A 242 -17.38 11.28 -4.41
N PHE A 243 -18.07 10.30 -3.81
CA PHE A 243 -19.05 9.46 -4.51
C PHE A 243 -20.33 10.24 -4.81
N GLU A 244 -20.51 11.40 -4.18
CA GLU A 244 -21.70 12.24 -4.31
C GLU A 244 -23.00 11.46 -4.06
N ALA A 245 -22.97 10.54 -3.07
CA ALA A 245 -24.08 9.63 -2.80
C ALA A 245 -25.39 10.34 -2.46
N ALA A 246 -25.35 11.57 -1.97
CA ALA A 246 -26.53 12.41 -1.81
C ALA A 246 -27.24 12.77 -3.13
N ARG A 247 -26.63 12.52 -4.30
CA ARG A 247 -27.25 12.68 -5.63
C ARG A 247 -27.86 11.37 -6.15
N TRP A 248 -27.69 10.27 -5.43
CA TRP A 248 -28.30 9.00 -5.80
C TRP A 248 -29.81 9.04 -5.51
N ARG A 249 -30.57 8.16 -6.18
CA ARG A 249 -32.02 8.16 -6.09
C ARG A 249 -32.50 7.92 -4.66
N ASN A 250 -33.20 8.90 -4.07
CA ASN A 250 -33.75 8.87 -2.72
C ASN A 250 -32.73 8.69 -1.57
N VAL A 251 -31.45 8.89 -1.85
CA VAL A 251 -30.39 8.78 -0.85
C VAL A 251 -30.05 10.17 -0.32
N ALA A 252 -29.85 10.27 0.98
CA ALA A 252 -29.42 11.48 1.67
C ALA A 252 -28.27 11.17 2.66
N ALA A 253 -27.52 12.21 3.00
CA ALA A 253 -26.59 12.12 4.13
C ALA A 253 -27.37 11.99 5.45
N ILE A 254 -26.91 11.11 6.33
CA ILE A 254 -27.53 10.86 7.63
C ILE A 254 -26.76 11.67 8.68
N PRO A 255 -27.37 12.66 9.34
CA PRO A 255 -26.75 13.32 10.47
C PRO A 255 -26.51 12.32 11.60
N THR A 256 -25.27 12.17 12.04
CA THR A 256 -24.89 11.25 13.11
C THR A 256 -24.12 11.96 14.23
N VAL A 257 -24.16 11.43 15.44
CA VAL A 257 -23.27 11.87 16.54
C VAL A 257 -21.83 11.39 16.35
N VAL A 258 -21.62 10.47 15.41
CA VAL A 258 -20.30 9.92 15.08
C VAL A 258 -19.65 10.84 14.06
N GLY A 259 -18.52 11.41 14.43
CA GLY A 259 -17.75 12.24 13.49
C GLY A 259 -18.32 13.64 13.25
N ASN A 260 -18.88 14.29 14.27
CA ASN A 260 -19.38 15.69 14.16
C ASN A 260 -18.37 16.69 13.57
N GLU A 261 -17.07 16.38 13.63
CA GLU A 261 -15.99 17.18 13.05
C GLU A 261 -15.53 16.66 11.67
N GLY A 262 -16.28 15.70 11.10
CA GLY A 262 -15.91 14.98 9.89
C GLY A 262 -15.08 13.72 10.17
N ILE A 263 -15.20 12.77 9.29
CA ILE A 263 -14.39 11.54 9.32
C ILE A 263 -13.60 11.49 8.03
N SER A 264 -12.29 11.33 8.12
CA SER A 264 -11.45 11.20 6.96
C SER A 264 -10.61 9.93 6.97
N GLN A 265 -10.30 9.43 5.78
CA GLN A 265 -9.40 8.30 5.56
C GLN A 265 -8.20 8.76 4.73
N THR A 266 -7.00 8.45 5.20
CA THR A 266 -5.80 8.74 4.44
C THR A 266 -5.66 7.75 3.28
N MET A 267 -5.43 8.27 2.09
CA MET A 267 -5.04 7.50 0.92
C MET A 267 -3.53 7.52 0.77
N VAL A 268 -2.97 6.38 0.41
CA VAL A 268 -1.53 6.21 0.19
C VAL A 268 -1.26 5.66 -1.19
N THR A 269 -0.11 6.02 -1.74
CA THR A 269 0.48 5.29 -2.85
C THR A 269 1.54 4.33 -2.30
N ILE A 270 1.58 3.13 -2.87
CA ILE A 270 2.49 2.04 -2.47
C ILE A 270 3.20 1.54 -3.73
N TRP A 271 4.49 1.24 -3.63
CA TRP A 271 5.26 0.65 -4.73
C TRP A 271 6.36 -0.25 -4.19
N ARG A 272 6.85 -1.14 -5.05
CA ARG A 272 8.02 -1.96 -4.74
C ARG A 272 9.30 -1.20 -5.05
N PRO A 273 10.22 -1.02 -4.09
CA PRO A 273 11.55 -0.51 -4.38
C PRO A 273 12.28 -1.52 -5.27
N GLY A 274 13.10 -1.01 -6.19
CA GLY A 274 13.85 -1.87 -7.09
C GLY A 274 13.04 -2.43 -8.27
N SER A 275 11.90 -1.82 -8.60
CA SER A 275 11.19 -2.10 -9.84
C SER A 275 12.04 -1.73 -11.04
N GLU A 276 11.96 -2.53 -12.11
CA GLU A 276 12.60 -2.22 -13.40
C GLU A 276 12.12 -0.88 -13.98
N LYS A 277 10.94 -0.42 -13.60
CA LYS A 277 10.33 0.84 -14.03
C LYS A 277 10.59 2.01 -13.06
N ARG A 278 11.65 1.95 -12.25
CA ARG A 278 11.92 2.91 -11.17
C ARG A 278 11.83 4.36 -11.62
N MET A 279 12.43 4.73 -12.74
CA MET A 279 12.36 6.11 -13.27
C MET A 279 10.93 6.55 -13.54
N LEU A 280 10.15 5.68 -14.22
CA LEU A 280 8.77 5.98 -14.54
C LEU A 280 7.91 6.11 -13.28
N ILE A 281 8.18 5.26 -12.29
CA ILE A 281 7.51 5.32 -10.97
C ILE A 281 7.88 6.62 -10.26
N ASP A 282 9.16 6.97 -10.15
CA ASP A 282 9.63 8.19 -9.46
C ASP A 282 9.08 9.46 -10.14
N ASP A 283 9.11 9.52 -11.46
CA ASP A 283 8.51 10.60 -12.25
C ASP A 283 6.99 10.73 -12.01
N THR A 284 6.31 9.59 -11.90
CA THR A 284 4.89 9.56 -11.61
C THR A 284 4.63 10.05 -10.19
N LEU A 285 5.37 9.53 -9.20
CA LEU A 285 5.27 9.91 -7.79
C LEU A 285 5.49 11.40 -7.55
N ALA A 286 6.39 12.03 -8.29
CA ALA A 286 6.66 13.47 -8.19
C ALA A 286 5.42 14.33 -8.50
N GLN A 287 4.51 13.81 -9.33
CA GLN A 287 3.34 14.55 -9.84
C GLN A 287 2.05 14.22 -9.06
N LEU A 288 1.99 13.07 -8.37
CA LEU A 288 0.76 12.59 -7.72
C LEU A 288 0.21 13.58 -6.69
N SER A 289 1.06 14.18 -5.85
CA SER A 289 0.59 15.11 -4.82
C SER A 289 -0.01 16.39 -5.39
N ALA A 290 0.48 16.86 -6.54
CA ALA A 290 -0.08 18.01 -7.23
C ALA A 290 -1.42 17.65 -7.90
N LEU A 291 -1.50 16.50 -8.57
CA LEU A 291 -2.73 15.98 -9.16
C LEU A 291 -3.81 15.75 -8.10
N TRP A 292 -3.45 15.13 -6.99
CA TRP A 292 -4.37 14.89 -5.89
C TRP A 292 -4.99 16.19 -5.38
N ARG A 293 -4.15 17.18 -5.05
CA ARG A 293 -4.63 18.49 -4.58
C ARG A 293 -5.53 19.19 -5.59
N ALA A 294 -5.14 19.21 -6.86
CA ALA A 294 -5.90 19.87 -7.92
C ALA A 294 -7.30 19.27 -8.09
N GLU A 295 -7.45 17.96 -7.95
CA GLU A 295 -8.73 17.28 -8.15
C GLU A 295 -9.59 17.23 -6.88
N MET A 296 -8.99 17.22 -5.70
CA MET A 296 -9.74 17.22 -4.44
C MET A 296 -10.25 18.62 -4.03
N THR A 297 -9.54 19.71 -4.40
CA THR A 297 -10.01 21.08 -4.14
C THR A 297 -11.15 21.52 -5.06
N ARG A 298 -11.43 20.82 -6.16
CA ARG A 298 -12.55 21.10 -7.06
C ARG A 298 -13.91 20.59 -6.57
N THR A 299 -13.93 19.90 -5.45
CA THR A 299 -15.12 19.25 -4.87
C THR A 299 -15.71 20.00 -3.68
N GLY A 300 -15.13 21.17 -3.29
CA GLY A 300 -15.61 22.04 -2.22
C GLY A 300 -16.54 23.15 -2.71
#